data_701d7fefe2a8ea30d046719603adfa81
#
_entry.id   701d7fefe2a8ea30d046719603adfa81
#
_cell.length_a   1.000
_cell.length_b   1.000
_cell.length_c   1.000
_cell.angle_alpha   90.00
_cell.angle_beta   90.00
_cell.angle_gamma   90.00
#
_symmetry.space_group_name_H-M   'P 1'
#
loop_
_entity.id
_entity.type
_entity.pdbx_description
1 polymer ?
#
loop_
_entity_poly.entity_id
_entity_poly.type
_entity_poly.pdbx_seq_one_letter_code
_entity_poly.pdbx_strand_id
1 'polypeptide(L)'
;IVISIVVIVNFFIRKSIKSRITRSFIEMMFITLVSTILEVVINGFFSNHIGNSMLMYHLVISYYALLLTLPTLYIYCLIYFAWKNYTFPMKTFVRIFVPYTIVLLLLITTPFTGLVFTISPKLEYTRGPLFFIFYIETAIYIIAAFLITLSERSSYSDREKVLICFFLIFVGTALIIQSLKWNSGFIGFMVSISMLFMTLLLDNPLDYFEKVNKIKNKKGFQTVTENLLRKKR
;
A
#
# COMPACT_ATOMS: atom_id res chain seq x y z
N ILE A 1 -8.28 -11.23 -5.08
CA ILE A 1 -8.37 -12.14 -3.90
C ILE A 1 -7.27 -13.20 -3.97
N VAL A 2 -7.23 -14.08 -4.99
CA VAL A 2 -6.25 -15.19 -5.07
C VAL A 2 -4.81 -14.68 -4.98
N ILE A 3 -4.44 -13.66 -5.75
CA ILE A 3 -3.10 -13.06 -5.74
C ILE A 3 -2.73 -12.57 -4.33
N SER A 4 -3.61 -11.84 -3.66
CA SER A 4 -3.37 -11.32 -2.32
C SER A 4 -3.18 -12.45 -1.29
N ILE A 5 -3.97 -13.51 -1.37
CA ILE A 5 -3.83 -14.68 -0.50
C ILE A 5 -2.48 -15.36 -0.73
N VAL A 6 -2.12 -15.63 -1.99
CA VAL A 6 -0.85 -16.30 -2.33
C VAL A 6 0.34 -15.49 -1.80
N VAL A 7 0.32 -14.18 -1.94
CA VAL A 7 1.40 -13.31 -1.47
C VAL A 7 1.47 -13.30 0.06
N ILE A 8 0.34 -13.19 0.77
CA ILE A 8 0.28 -13.26 2.24
C ILE A 8 0.83 -14.59 2.74
N VAL A 9 0.37 -15.71 2.17
CA VAL A 9 0.82 -17.06 2.54
C VAL A 9 2.33 -17.22 2.31
N ASN A 10 2.85 -16.73 1.18
CA ASN A 10 4.28 -16.77 0.88
C ASN A 10 5.13 -16.01 1.92
N PHE A 11 4.66 -14.83 2.38
CA PHE A 11 5.32 -14.09 3.45
C PHE A 11 5.36 -14.86 4.78
N PHE A 12 4.24 -15.50 5.16
CA PHE A 12 4.18 -16.30 6.38
C PHE A 12 5.08 -17.55 6.33
N ILE A 13 5.11 -18.24 5.19
CA ILE A 13 5.96 -19.44 5.01
C ILE A 13 7.44 -19.07 5.10
N ARG A 14 7.85 -17.96 4.52
CA ARG A 14 9.26 -17.54 4.48
C ARG A 14 9.82 -16.97 5.77
N LYS A 15 9.02 -16.84 6.85
CA LYS A 15 9.43 -16.24 8.14
C LYS A 15 10.18 -14.91 8.00
N SER A 16 9.94 -14.17 6.93
CA SER A 16 10.65 -12.93 6.60
C SER A 16 10.20 -11.69 7.41
N ILE A 17 9.36 -11.87 8.43
CA ILE A 17 8.68 -10.79 9.18
C ILE A 17 9.62 -10.02 10.14
N LYS A 18 10.92 -10.01 9.89
CA LYS A 18 11.88 -9.42 10.86
C LYS A 18 12.01 -7.88 10.76
N SER A 19 11.57 -7.24 9.69
CA SER A 19 11.67 -5.80 9.55
C SER A 19 10.30 -5.11 9.72
N ARG A 20 10.29 -3.88 10.28
CA ARG A 20 9.07 -3.07 10.38
C ARG A 20 8.46 -2.79 9.00
N ILE A 21 9.30 -2.66 7.99
CA ILE A 21 8.90 -2.47 6.59
C ILE A 21 8.07 -3.65 6.09
N THR A 22 8.56 -4.86 6.30
CA THR A 22 7.86 -6.09 5.92
C THR A 22 6.51 -6.17 6.62
N ARG A 23 6.42 -5.73 7.87
CA ARG A 23 5.17 -5.70 8.62
C ARG A 23 4.15 -4.73 8.00
N SER A 24 4.54 -3.48 7.75
CA SER A 24 3.65 -2.48 7.14
C SER A 24 3.19 -2.91 5.75
N PHE A 25 4.05 -3.64 5.03
CA PHE A 25 3.73 -4.22 3.74
C PHE A 25 2.64 -5.30 3.85
N ILE A 26 2.77 -6.20 4.83
CA ILE A 26 1.75 -7.22 5.13
C ILE A 26 0.43 -6.56 5.53
N GLU A 27 0.48 -5.49 6.33
CA GLU A 27 -0.71 -4.71 6.70
C GLU A 27 -1.42 -4.14 5.46
N MET A 28 -0.69 -3.53 4.53
CA MET A 28 -1.25 -3.05 3.26
C MET A 28 -1.87 -4.17 2.43
N MET A 29 -1.22 -5.33 2.34
CA MET A 29 -1.76 -6.49 1.63
C MET A 29 -3.03 -7.03 2.27
N PHE A 30 -3.08 -7.08 3.59
CA PHE A 30 -4.26 -7.51 4.33
C PHE A 30 -5.43 -6.53 4.10
N ILE A 31 -5.18 -5.22 4.15
CA ILE A 31 -6.18 -4.19 3.83
C ILE A 31 -6.67 -4.35 2.39
N THR A 32 -5.77 -4.59 1.44
CA THR A 32 -6.15 -4.82 0.03
C THR A 32 -7.02 -6.06 -0.13
N LEU A 33 -6.71 -7.15 0.58
CA LEU A 33 -7.50 -8.37 0.55
C LEU A 33 -8.92 -8.11 1.10
N VAL A 34 -9.01 -7.48 2.27
CA VAL A 34 -10.30 -7.17 2.92
C VAL A 34 -11.13 -6.22 2.05
N SER A 35 -10.52 -5.17 1.49
CA SER A 35 -11.23 -4.24 0.61
C SER A 35 -11.74 -4.93 -0.67
N THR A 36 -10.96 -5.85 -1.25
CA THR A 36 -11.39 -6.62 -2.43
C THR A 36 -12.55 -7.59 -2.11
N ILE A 37 -12.54 -8.20 -0.92
CA ILE A 37 -13.66 -9.05 -0.46
C ILE A 37 -14.91 -8.19 -0.27
N LEU A 38 -14.79 -7.04 0.39
CA LEU A 38 -15.92 -6.11 0.58
C LEU A 38 -16.49 -5.65 -0.76
N GLU A 39 -15.64 -5.33 -1.74
CA GLU A 39 -16.08 -4.95 -3.09
C GLU A 39 -16.94 -6.04 -3.75
N VAL A 40 -16.51 -7.30 -3.66
CA VAL A 40 -17.30 -8.43 -4.20
C VAL A 40 -18.65 -8.57 -3.48
N VAL A 41 -18.65 -8.45 -2.15
CA VAL A 41 -19.87 -8.53 -1.33
C VAL A 41 -20.82 -7.38 -1.66
N ILE A 42 -20.33 -6.15 -1.74
CA ILE A 42 -21.11 -4.95 -2.07
C ILE A 42 -21.75 -5.11 -3.46
N ASN A 43 -20.96 -5.50 -4.46
CA ASN A 43 -21.46 -5.72 -5.81
C ASN A 43 -22.52 -6.83 -5.86
N GLY A 44 -22.33 -7.91 -5.11
CA GLY A 44 -23.32 -8.99 -4.99
C GLY A 44 -24.64 -8.50 -4.37
N PHE A 45 -24.58 -7.67 -3.35
CA PHE A 45 -25.79 -7.11 -2.69
C PHE A 45 -26.53 -6.13 -3.60
N PHE A 46 -25.82 -5.24 -4.30
CA PHE A 46 -26.44 -4.35 -5.27
C PHE A 46 -27.07 -5.10 -6.44
N SER A 47 -26.37 -6.09 -6.99
CA SER A 47 -26.87 -6.85 -8.17
C SER A 47 -28.11 -7.69 -7.84
N ASN A 48 -28.22 -8.20 -6.62
CA ASN A 48 -29.35 -9.04 -6.21
C ASN A 48 -30.39 -8.27 -5.39
N HIS A 49 -30.24 -6.96 -5.19
CA HIS A 49 -31.11 -6.13 -4.34
C HIS A 49 -31.31 -6.68 -2.94
N ILE A 50 -30.23 -7.25 -2.33
CA ILE A 50 -30.26 -7.84 -0.99
C ILE A 50 -29.83 -6.81 0.05
N GLY A 51 -30.55 -6.74 1.17
CA GLY A 51 -30.22 -5.88 2.30
C GLY A 51 -31.08 -4.62 2.38
N ASN A 52 -30.68 -3.71 3.25
CA ASN A 52 -31.29 -2.40 3.38
C ASN A 52 -30.24 -1.29 3.11
N SER A 53 -30.72 -0.08 2.84
CA SER A 53 -29.84 1.05 2.51
C SER A 53 -28.83 1.35 3.62
N MET A 54 -29.21 1.20 4.90
CA MET A 54 -28.33 1.47 6.04
C MET A 54 -27.14 0.49 6.08
N LEU A 55 -27.40 -0.82 5.91
CA LEU A 55 -26.35 -1.83 5.81
C LEU A 55 -25.40 -1.51 4.67
N MET A 56 -25.96 -1.14 3.52
CA MET A 56 -25.16 -0.80 2.33
C MET A 56 -24.30 0.44 2.56
N TYR A 57 -24.82 1.48 3.26
CA TYR A 57 -23.98 2.62 3.66
C TYR A 57 -22.77 2.18 4.49
N HIS A 58 -22.96 1.33 5.50
CA HIS A 58 -21.85 0.84 6.33
C HIS A 58 -20.81 0.05 5.53
N LEU A 59 -21.25 -0.84 4.65
CA LEU A 59 -20.36 -1.62 3.81
C LEU A 59 -19.54 -0.73 2.86
N VAL A 60 -20.20 0.20 2.18
CA VAL A 60 -19.57 1.11 1.22
C VAL A 60 -18.61 2.08 1.93
N ILE A 61 -18.99 2.62 3.10
CA ILE A 61 -18.11 3.47 3.91
C ILE A 61 -16.88 2.69 4.35
N SER A 62 -17.05 1.46 4.84
CA SER A 62 -15.92 0.61 5.25
C SER A 62 -14.97 0.31 4.08
N TYR A 63 -15.52 0.02 2.91
CA TYR A 63 -14.75 -0.22 1.69
C TYR A 63 -13.90 1.00 1.29
N TYR A 64 -14.52 2.19 1.21
CA TYR A 64 -13.78 3.41 0.87
C TYR A 64 -12.77 3.81 1.94
N ALA A 65 -13.09 3.66 3.23
CA ALA A 65 -12.16 3.91 4.33
C ALA A 65 -10.90 3.03 4.22
N LEU A 66 -11.06 1.75 3.89
CA LEU A 66 -9.92 0.85 3.65
C LEU A 66 -9.10 1.26 2.41
N LEU A 67 -9.76 1.64 1.31
CA LEU A 67 -9.07 2.11 0.11
C LEU A 67 -8.25 3.39 0.37
N LEU A 68 -8.81 4.35 1.11
CA LEU A 68 -8.11 5.59 1.49
C LEU A 68 -6.89 5.34 2.40
N THR A 69 -6.93 4.26 3.18
CA THR A 69 -5.81 3.90 4.07
C THR A 69 -4.57 3.47 3.27
N LEU A 70 -4.74 2.87 2.08
CA LEU A 70 -3.62 2.33 1.27
C LEU A 70 -2.60 3.40 0.85
N PRO A 71 -2.96 4.53 0.20
CA PRO A 71 -2.00 5.55 -0.19
C PRO A 71 -1.34 6.22 1.02
N THR A 72 -2.07 6.35 2.13
CA THR A 72 -1.54 6.90 3.39
C THR A 72 -0.46 5.99 3.99
N LEU A 73 -0.71 4.69 4.07
CA LEU A 73 0.28 3.70 4.53
C LEU A 73 1.47 3.61 3.57
N TYR A 74 1.23 3.74 2.27
CA TYR A 74 2.30 3.72 1.28
C TYR A 74 3.29 4.88 1.50
N ILE A 75 2.81 6.12 1.69
CA ILE A 75 3.67 7.26 2.03
C ILE A 75 4.43 7.02 3.33
N TYR A 76 3.75 6.50 4.35
CA TYR A 76 4.40 6.14 5.61
C TYR A 76 5.55 5.15 5.39
N CYS A 77 5.34 4.11 4.58
CA CYS A 77 6.39 3.16 4.21
C CYS A 77 7.55 3.83 3.48
N LEU A 78 7.27 4.70 2.49
CA LEU A 78 8.31 5.39 1.73
C LEU A 78 9.21 6.26 2.61
N ILE A 79 8.62 7.06 3.48
CA ILE A 79 9.39 7.91 4.40
C ILE A 79 10.22 7.05 5.36
N TYR A 80 9.66 5.94 5.83
CA TYR A 80 10.38 5.01 6.68
C TYR A 80 11.58 4.38 5.95
N PHE A 81 11.45 4.06 4.66
CA PHE A 81 12.54 3.58 3.82
C PHE A 81 13.64 4.65 3.65
N ALA A 82 13.25 5.89 3.41
CA ALA A 82 14.20 7.00 3.24
C ALA A 82 15.01 7.26 4.52
N TRP A 83 14.38 7.17 5.67
CA TRP A 83 14.94 7.56 6.96
C TRP A 83 15.35 6.36 7.82
N LYS A 84 16.11 5.43 7.28
CA LYS A 84 16.50 4.12 7.87
C LYS A 84 16.94 4.14 9.34
N ASN A 85 17.43 5.27 9.85
CA ASN A 85 18.03 5.40 11.19
C ASN A 85 17.42 6.51 12.07
N TYR A 86 16.35 7.18 11.64
CA TYR A 86 15.77 8.28 12.38
C TYR A 86 14.45 7.89 13.05
N THR A 87 14.23 8.38 14.26
CA THR A 87 12.92 8.35 14.90
C THR A 87 11.96 9.24 14.11
N PHE A 88 10.85 8.66 13.70
CA PHE A 88 9.83 9.36 12.91
C PHE A 88 9.25 10.52 13.74
N PRO A 89 9.42 11.79 13.33
CA PRO A 89 8.91 12.90 14.12
C PRO A 89 7.37 12.91 14.07
N MET A 90 6.75 13.03 15.24
CA MET A 90 5.28 13.03 15.39
C MET A 90 4.60 14.06 14.48
N LYS A 91 5.25 15.21 14.27
CA LYS A 91 4.75 16.27 13.37
C LYS A 91 4.60 15.78 11.91
N THR A 92 5.51 14.97 11.41
CA THR A 92 5.46 14.40 10.06
C THR A 92 4.36 13.35 9.97
N PHE A 93 4.22 12.51 11.00
CA PHE A 93 3.13 11.55 11.08
C PHE A 93 1.76 12.25 11.00
N VAL A 94 1.52 13.26 11.82
CA VAL A 94 0.27 14.03 11.80
C VAL A 94 0.02 14.63 10.42
N ARG A 95 1.03 15.24 9.78
CA ARG A 95 0.86 15.86 8.45
C ARG A 95 0.43 14.83 7.38
N ILE A 96 0.94 13.61 7.43
CA ILE A 96 0.58 12.55 6.50
C ILE A 96 -0.89 12.15 6.69
N PHE A 97 -1.37 12.08 7.92
CA PHE A 97 -2.72 11.61 8.21
C PHE A 97 -3.81 12.68 8.09
N VAL A 98 -3.46 13.97 8.00
CA VAL A 98 -4.45 15.06 7.88
C VAL A 98 -5.36 14.91 6.66
N PRO A 99 -4.87 14.73 5.41
CA PRO A 99 -5.75 14.58 4.25
C PRO A 99 -6.69 13.38 4.41
N TYR A 100 -6.16 12.23 4.83
CA TYR A 100 -6.94 11.03 5.12
C TYR A 100 -8.06 11.29 6.13
N THR A 101 -7.75 11.95 7.25
CA THR A 101 -8.71 12.22 8.32
C THR A 101 -9.85 13.13 7.82
N ILE A 102 -9.54 14.14 7.02
CA ILE A 102 -10.55 15.04 6.45
C ILE A 102 -11.51 14.25 5.55
N VAL A 103 -10.97 13.44 4.64
CA VAL A 103 -11.80 12.66 3.71
C VAL A 103 -12.60 11.58 4.45
N LEU A 104 -12.00 10.95 5.48
CA LEU A 104 -12.69 9.97 6.32
C LEU A 104 -13.88 10.60 7.08
N LEU A 105 -13.73 11.80 7.62
CA LEU A 105 -14.83 12.52 8.29
C LEU A 105 -15.96 12.84 7.31
N LEU A 106 -15.66 13.30 6.10
CA LEU A 106 -16.65 13.52 5.05
C LEU A 106 -17.36 12.21 4.66
N LEU A 107 -16.63 11.12 4.60
CA LEU A 107 -17.15 9.81 4.27
C LEU A 107 -18.15 9.31 5.36
N ILE A 108 -17.80 9.46 6.64
CA ILE A 108 -18.66 9.06 7.78
C ILE A 108 -19.95 9.88 7.82
N THR A 109 -19.90 11.16 7.45
CA THR A 109 -21.10 12.03 7.42
C THR A 109 -21.99 11.80 6.19
N THR A 110 -21.56 11.01 5.22
CA THR A 110 -22.25 10.78 3.95
C THR A 110 -23.68 10.26 4.09
N PRO A 111 -24.04 9.34 5.02
CA PRO A 111 -25.44 8.86 5.17
C PRO A 111 -26.43 9.99 5.49
N PHE A 112 -25.96 11.07 6.09
CA PHE A 112 -26.80 12.23 6.48
C PHE A 112 -26.74 13.36 5.45
N THR A 113 -25.61 13.52 4.78
CA THR A 113 -25.35 14.67 3.89
C THR A 113 -25.55 14.36 2.42
N GLY A 114 -25.36 13.10 2.01
CA GLY A 114 -25.34 12.69 0.60
C GLY A 114 -24.20 13.29 -0.22
N LEU A 115 -23.22 13.97 0.42
CA LEU A 115 -22.19 14.73 -0.28
C LEU A 115 -21.25 13.86 -1.12
N VAL A 116 -20.86 12.69 -0.61
CA VAL A 116 -19.92 11.81 -1.31
C VAL A 116 -20.66 10.80 -2.20
N PHE A 117 -21.70 10.17 -1.68
CA PHE A 117 -22.58 9.27 -2.44
C PHE A 117 -23.95 9.15 -1.76
N THR A 118 -24.93 8.65 -2.50
CA THR A 118 -26.24 8.32 -1.96
C THR A 118 -26.65 6.91 -2.36
N ILE A 119 -27.39 6.24 -1.48
CA ILE A 119 -27.97 4.92 -1.71
C ILE A 119 -29.49 5.03 -1.50
N SER A 120 -30.23 4.82 -2.58
CA SER A 120 -31.70 4.88 -2.54
C SER A 120 -32.28 3.69 -1.76
N PRO A 121 -33.57 3.75 -1.30
CA PRO A 121 -34.24 2.59 -0.73
C PRO A 121 -34.34 1.38 -1.67
N LYS A 122 -34.21 1.61 -2.99
CA LYS A 122 -34.16 0.55 -4.02
C LYS A 122 -32.76 -0.02 -4.22
N LEU A 123 -31.80 0.35 -3.35
CA LEU A 123 -30.40 -0.04 -3.44
C LEU A 123 -29.71 0.43 -4.73
N GLU A 124 -30.08 1.62 -5.23
CA GLU A 124 -29.37 2.27 -6.33
C GLU A 124 -28.29 3.18 -5.74
N TYR A 125 -27.08 3.01 -6.20
CA TYR A 125 -25.95 3.83 -5.81
C TYR A 125 -25.77 5.00 -6.79
N THR A 126 -25.65 6.22 -6.25
CA THR A 126 -25.31 7.41 -7.05
C THR A 126 -24.18 8.19 -6.42
N ARG A 127 -23.27 8.71 -7.24
CA ARG A 127 -22.17 9.55 -6.79
C ARG A 127 -22.68 10.92 -6.37
N GLY A 128 -22.24 11.40 -5.21
CA GLY A 128 -22.51 12.75 -4.75
C GLY A 128 -21.55 13.79 -5.38
N PRO A 129 -21.82 15.08 -5.11
CA PRO A 129 -21.03 16.18 -5.71
C PRO A 129 -19.58 16.21 -5.24
N LEU A 130 -19.26 15.68 -4.06
CA LEU A 130 -17.91 15.64 -3.52
C LEU A 130 -17.21 14.29 -3.74
N PHE A 131 -17.75 13.39 -4.55
CA PHE A 131 -17.14 12.08 -4.80
C PHE A 131 -15.69 12.19 -5.32
N PHE A 132 -15.38 13.23 -6.08
CA PHE A 132 -14.04 13.48 -6.63
C PHE A 132 -12.95 13.69 -5.56
N ILE A 133 -13.32 13.92 -4.30
CA ILE A 133 -12.36 14.14 -3.21
C ILE A 133 -11.45 12.93 -2.98
N PHE A 134 -11.92 11.71 -3.28
CA PHE A 134 -11.12 10.48 -3.24
C PHE A 134 -9.96 10.53 -4.25
N TYR A 135 -10.23 11.04 -5.45
CA TYR A 135 -9.21 11.18 -6.48
C TYR A 135 -8.19 12.26 -6.12
N ILE A 136 -8.66 13.37 -5.54
CA ILE A 136 -7.78 14.45 -5.06
C ILE A 136 -6.87 13.94 -3.95
N GLU A 137 -7.41 13.26 -2.95
CA GLU A 137 -6.66 12.72 -1.84
C GLU A 137 -5.57 11.75 -2.33
N THR A 138 -5.93 10.79 -3.17
CA THR A 138 -4.97 9.84 -3.73
C THR A 138 -3.93 10.53 -4.62
N ALA A 139 -4.33 11.53 -5.42
CA ALA A 139 -3.38 12.32 -6.22
C ALA A 139 -2.38 13.09 -5.36
N ILE A 140 -2.81 13.67 -4.24
CA ILE A 140 -1.92 14.31 -3.27
C ILE A 140 -0.87 13.31 -2.77
N TYR A 141 -1.27 12.10 -2.42
CA TYR A 141 -0.32 11.07 -1.96
C TYR A 141 0.61 10.58 -3.06
N ILE A 142 0.13 10.42 -4.30
CA ILE A 142 0.98 10.07 -5.45
C ILE A 142 2.04 11.14 -5.70
N ILE A 143 1.64 12.42 -5.70
CA ILE A 143 2.55 13.55 -5.87
C ILE A 143 3.56 13.60 -4.72
N ALA A 144 3.10 13.46 -3.47
CA ALA A 144 3.97 13.41 -2.31
C ALA A 144 4.97 12.25 -2.38
N ALA A 145 4.53 11.06 -2.78
CA ALA A 145 5.40 9.90 -2.98
C ALA A 145 6.48 10.16 -4.02
N PHE A 146 6.11 10.77 -5.14
CA PHE A 146 7.04 11.14 -6.20
C PHE A 146 8.07 12.17 -5.72
N LEU A 147 7.64 13.23 -5.03
CA LEU A 147 8.53 14.25 -4.47
C LEU A 147 9.49 13.69 -3.43
N ILE A 148 9.03 12.81 -2.53
CA ILE A 148 9.86 12.13 -1.54
C ILE A 148 10.91 11.27 -2.25
N THR A 149 10.53 10.52 -3.27
CA THR A 149 11.43 9.65 -4.02
C THR A 149 12.51 10.45 -4.75
N LEU A 150 12.17 11.62 -5.27
CA LEU A 150 13.15 12.52 -5.93
C LEU A 150 14.08 13.17 -4.90
N SER A 151 13.55 13.68 -3.80
CA SER A 151 14.30 14.36 -2.75
C SER A 151 15.31 13.43 -2.07
N GLU A 152 14.88 12.21 -1.77
CA GLU A 152 15.66 11.20 -1.04
C GLU A 152 16.29 10.15 -1.98
N ARG A 153 16.57 10.55 -3.21
CA ARG A 153 17.06 9.64 -4.27
C ARG A 153 18.30 8.82 -3.87
N SER A 154 19.17 9.37 -3.05
CA SER A 154 20.37 8.67 -2.56
C SER A 154 20.08 7.62 -1.49
N SER A 155 18.95 7.72 -0.81
CA SER A 155 18.54 6.81 0.27
C SER A 155 17.94 5.50 -0.26
N TYR A 156 17.47 5.49 -1.52
CA TYR A 156 16.87 4.33 -2.16
C TYR A 156 17.88 3.63 -3.08
N SER A 157 17.91 2.29 -2.99
CA SER A 157 18.59 1.47 -3.99
C SER A 157 17.86 1.55 -5.34
N ASP A 158 18.54 1.21 -6.44
CA ASP A 158 17.90 1.28 -7.77
C ASP A 158 16.70 0.33 -7.89
N ARG A 159 16.71 -0.81 -7.19
CA ARG A 159 15.58 -1.72 -7.12
C ARG A 159 14.38 -1.10 -6.40
N GLU A 160 14.61 -0.43 -5.25
CA GLU A 160 13.55 0.27 -4.52
C GLU A 160 12.94 1.39 -5.36
N LYS A 161 13.73 2.12 -6.14
CA LYS A 161 13.24 3.15 -7.08
C LYS A 161 12.33 2.56 -8.15
N VAL A 162 12.75 1.44 -8.75
CA VAL A 162 11.94 0.73 -9.76
C VAL A 162 10.61 0.30 -9.14
N LEU A 163 10.61 -0.26 -7.92
CA LEU A 163 9.41 -0.66 -7.20
C LEU A 163 8.44 0.50 -6.96
N ILE A 164 8.98 1.63 -6.48
CA ILE A 164 8.21 2.84 -6.23
C ILE A 164 7.56 3.33 -7.53
N CYS A 165 8.33 3.40 -8.62
CA CYS A 165 7.81 3.81 -9.92
C CYS A 165 6.70 2.87 -10.42
N PHE A 166 6.91 1.55 -10.33
CA PHE A 166 5.87 0.58 -10.70
C PHE A 166 4.59 0.78 -9.90
N PHE A 167 4.70 0.90 -8.58
CA PHE A 167 3.52 1.12 -7.73
C PHE A 167 2.77 2.40 -8.13
N LEU A 168 3.47 3.51 -8.32
CA LEU A 168 2.86 4.78 -8.71
C LEU A 168 2.17 4.69 -10.08
N ILE A 169 2.79 4.02 -11.05
CA ILE A 169 2.21 3.82 -12.39
C ILE A 169 0.94 2.96 -12.28
N PHE A 170 0.97 1.83 -11.58
CA PHE A 170 -0.19 0.94 -11.48
C PHE A 170 -1.35 1.60 -10.74
N VAL A 171 -1.08 2.26 -9.60
CA VAL A 171 -2.12 2.97 -8.83
C VAL A 171 -2.66 4.16 -9.63
N GLY A 172 -1.80 4.94 -10.29
CA GLY A 172 -2.22 6.05 -11.14
C GLY A 172 -3.11 5.58 -12.32
N THR A 173 -2.72 4.48 -12.97
CA THR A 173 -3.51 3.88 -14.06
C THR A 173 -4.87 3.38 -13.54
N ALA A 174 -4.88 2.74 -12.36
CA ALA A 174 -6.13 2.26 -11.75
C ALA A 174 -7.09 3.41 -11.45
N LEU A 175 -6.59 4.55 -10.95
CA LEU A 175 -7.39 5.75 -10.69
C LEU A 175 -7.99 6.32 -11.98
N ILE A 176 -7.20 6.42 -13.06
CA ILE A 176 -7.67 6.92 -14.34
C ILE A 176 -8.80 6.01 -14.88
N ILE A 177 -8.59 4.69 -14.87
CA ILE A 177 -9.60 3.74 -15.35
C ILE A 177 -10.87 3.81 -14.51
N GLN A 178 -10.75 3.90 -13.20
CA GLN A 178 -11.91 3.99 -12.31
C GLN A 178 -12.65 5.33 -12.45
N SER A 179 -11.96 6.41 -12.78
CA SER A 179 -12.62 7.70 -13.04
C SER A 179 -13.51 7.63 -14.28
N LEU A 180 -13.11 6.81 -15.27
CA LEU A 180 -13.81 6.64 -16.54
C LEU A 180 -14.93 5.58 -16.49
N LYS A 181 -14.74 4.50 -15.70
CA LYS A 181 -15.68 3.37 -15.61
C LYS A 181 -16.00 3.02 -14.16
N TRP A 182 -17.25 3.21 -13.76
CA TRP A 182 -17.75 3.01 -12.43
C TRP A 182 -17.64 1.55 -11.88
N ASN A 183 -17.83 0.54 -12.72
CA ASN A 183 -18.10 -0.85 -12.31
C ASN A 183 -16.88 -1.79 -12.44
N SER A 184 -15.66 -1.28 -12.42
CA SER A 184 -14.52 -2.17 -12.55
C SER A 184 -13.86 -2.37 -11.20
N GLY A 185 -13.90 -3.56 -10.64
CA GLY A 185 -13.06 -4.04 -9.51
C GLY A 185 -11.56 -3.95 -9.81
N PHE A 186 -11.17 -2.94 -10.57
CA PHE A 186 -9.88 -2.77 -11.19
C PHE A 186 -8.85 -2.25 -10.20
N ILE A 187 -9.25 -1.45 -9.20
CA ILE A 187 -8.33 -0.93 -8.18
C ILE A 187 -7.76 -2.08 -7.35
N GLY A 188 -8.62 -2.93 -6.80
CA GLY A 188 -8.19 -4.07 -6.00
C GLY A 188 -7.24 -5.00 -6.78
N PHE A 189 -7.50 -5.19 -8.07
CA PHE A 189 -6.66 -5.97 -8.96
C PHE A 189 -5.28 -5.31 -9.18
N MET A 190 -5.25 -4.02 -9.54
CA MET A 190 -4.00 -3.29 -9.78
C MET A 190 -3.15 -3.13 -8.52
N VAL A 191 -3.77 -2.86 -7.38
CA VAL A 191 -3.06 -2.82 -6.10
C VAL A 191 -2.52 -4.20 -5.74
N SER A 192 -3.28 -5.29 -5.96
CA SER A 192 -2.81 -6.66 -5.70
C SER A 192 -1.61 -7.03 -6.58
N ILE A 193 -1.62 -6.65 -7.86
CA ILE A 193 -0.48 -6.84 -8.77
C ILE A 193 0.73 -6.03 -8.32
N SER A 194 0.53 -4.76 -7.97
CA SER A 194 1.61 -3.90 -7.47
C SER A 194 2.28 -4.50 -6.24
N MET A 195 1.47 -5.04 -5.32
CA MET A 195 1.95 -5.71 -4.12
C MET A 195 2.70 -7.01 -4.44
N LEU A 196 2.23 -7.78 -5.42
CA LEU A 196 2.95 -8.97 -5.90
C LEU A 196 4.34 -8.62 -6.43
N PHE A 197 4.43 -7.60 -7.30
CA PHE A 197 5.72 -7.14 -7.81
C PHE A 197 6.65 -6.66 -6.70
N MET A 198 6.14 -5.89 -5.74
CA MET A 198 6.93 -5.47 -4.58
C MET A 198 7.46 -6.67 -3.79
N THR A 199 6.65 -7.69 -3.60
CA THR A 199 7.06 -8.92 -2.91
C THR A 199 8.18 -9.65 -3.65
N LEU A 200 8.01 -9.84 -4.95
CA LEU A 200 8.99 -10.56 -5.79
C LEU A 200 10.36 -9.84 -5.83
N LEU A 201 10.34 -8.51 -5.82
CA LEU A 201 11.57 -7.72 -5.90
C LEU A 201 12.25 -7.52 -4.53
N LEU A 202 11.48 -7.44 -3.44
CA LEU A 202 12.02 -7.35 -2.08
C LEU A 202 12.61 -8.69 -1.60
N ASP A 203 12.03 -9.82 -2.04
CA ASP A 203 12.40 -11.16 -1.60
C ASP A 203 13.35 -11.88 -2.57
N ASN A 204 14.11 -11.16 -3.39
CA ASN A 204 15.02 -11.81 -4.34
C ASN A 204 16.10 -12.59 -3.57
N PRO A 205 16.12 -13.94 -3.64
CA PRO A 205 17.08 -14.77 -2.94
C PRO A 205 18.53 -14.46 -3.33
N LEU A 206 18.76 -13.88 -4.50
CA LEU A 206 20.10 -13.49 -4.96
C LEU A 206 20.74 -12.44 -4.02
N ASP A 207 19.95 -11.51 -3.45
CA ASP A 207 20.47 -10.52 -2.49
C ASP A 207 20.90 -11.17 -1.16
N TYR A 208 20.24 -12.25 -0.76
CA TYR A 208 20.65 -13.03 0.40
C TYR A 208 21.97 -13.75 0.14
N PHE A 209 22.14 -14.34 -1.05
CA PHE A 209 23.38 -15.01 -1.45
C PHE A 209 24.54 -14.01 -1.59
N GLU A 210 24.32 -12.82 -2.18
CA GLU A 210 25.35 -11.78 -2.25
C GLU A 210 25.76 -11.26 -0.87
N LYS A 211 24.81 -11.00 0.03
CA LYS A 211 25.12 -10.60 1.41
C LYS A 211 25.87 -11.68 2.17
N VAL A 212 25.46 -12.94 2.05
CA VAL A 212 26.14 -14.08 2.69
C VAL A 212 27.55 -14.27 2.12
N ASN A 213 27.74 -14.16 0.80
CA ASN A 213 29.05 -14.26 0.17
C ASN A 213 29.96 -13.08 0.54
N LYS A 214 29.46 -11.83 0.57
CA LYS A 214 30.21 -10.68 1.06
C LYS A 214 30.63 -10.84 2.53
N ILE A 215 29.77 -11.38 3.40
CA ILE A 215 30.11 -11.64 4.80
C ILE A 215 31.13 -12.77 4.92
N LYS A 216 30.99 -13.86 4.15
CA LYS A 216 31.99 -14.94 4.10
C LYS A 216 33.32 -14.47 3.58
N ASN A 217 33.35 -13.67 2.50
CA ASN A 217 34.57 -13.10 1.97
C ASN A 217 35.25 -12.14 2.95
N LYS A 218 34.48 -11.30 3.68
CA LYS A 218 35.02 -10.40 4.69
C LYS A 218 35.61 -11.16 5.88
N LYS A 219 34.91 -12.20 6.38
CA LYS A 219 35.45 -13.07 7.45
C LYS A 219 36.66 -13.87 6.98
N GLY A 220 36.61 -14.44 5.77
CA GLY A 220 37.73 -15.15 5.18
C GLY A 220 38.95 -14.25 5.04
N PHE A 221 38.78 -13.02 4.56
CA PHE A 221 39.87 -12.04 4.42
C PHE A 221 40.45 -11.65 5.78
N GLN A 222 39.63 -11.41 6.81
CA GLN A 222 40.10 -11.14 8.18
C GLN A 222 40.91 -12.30 8.74
N THR A 223 40.43 -13.55 8.59
CA THR A 223 41.16 -14.74 9.07
C THR A 223 42.49 -14.94 8.37
N VAL A 224 42.58 -14.68 7.06
CA VAL A 224 43.82 -14.76 6.30
C VAL A 224 44.79 -13.65 6.75
N THR A 225 44.31 -12.43 6.95
CA THR A 225 45.13 -11.29 7.39
C THR A 225 45.66 -11.50 8.80
N GLU A 226 44.84 -12.01 9.75
CA GLU A 226 45.27 -12.35 11.11
C GLU A 226 46.32 -13.49 11.11
N ASN A 227 46.18 -14.50 10.27
CA ASN A 227 47.14 -15.58 10.14
C ASN A 227 48.46 -15.12 9.54
N LEU A 228 48.44 -14.19 8.59
CA LEU A 228 49.63 -13.58 8.02
C LEU A 228 50.38 -12.68 9.02
N LEU A 229 49.65 -11.95 9.85
CA LEU A 229 50.23 -11.12 10.92
C LEU A 229 50.83 -11.98 12.05
N ARG A 230 50.25 -13.15 12.38
CA ARG A 230 50.81 -14.11 13.34
C ARG A 230 52.07 -14.79 12.85
N LYS A 231 52.22 -15.02 11.55
CA LYS A 231 53.46 -15.62 10.97
C LYS A 231 54.65 -14.67 10.90
N LYS A 232 54.42 -13.36 11.05
CA LYS A 232 55.48 -12.34 11.05
C LYS A 232 55.96 -11.95 12.45
N ARG A 233 55.45 -12.55 13.49
CA ARG A 233 55.99 -12.50 14.85
C ARG A 233 56.65 -13.83 15.20
#